data_fe33e5dfd68c1e02739050412eb81b09
#
_entry.id   fe33e5dfd68c1e02739050412eb81b09
#
_cell.length_a   1.000
_cell.length_b   1.000
_cell.length_c   1.000
_cell.angle_alpha   90.00
_cell.angle_beta   90.00
_cell.angle_gamma   90.00
#
_symmetry.space_group_name_H-M   'P 1'
#
loop_
_entity.id
_entity.type
_entity.pdbx_description
1 polymer ?
#
loop_
_entity_poly.entity_id
_entity_poly.type
_entity_poly.pdbx_seq_one_letter_code
_entity_poly.pdbx_strand_id
1 'polypeptide(L)'
;MRALLDTNIVIHRENVKATNLSIGQLFHWLDVLHYEKIIHPYTVNELRKYSSEQIQALYDAKLAAYTQMKSVAIQSSDFKKLLDDTPKTDNDIIDNQLLFELYCGRADIIITEDRKMRIKAQKLGIAYKVFTINAFITKATAENPDLIEYKFLSVRKEVFGKIDVKNAFFDTFREAYPGFEKWFSKKCDEEAYVSRNDRGEILGFLYLKTEDENENYNDISPAFKPMRRLKVGTFKVEASGFRLGERFIKIIFDNAIERHLQEIYVTLFMDRPELKALYDLLVRWGFYEHGIKQTNGKEEVVLVKRLGIYNDALTPKQNFPNLEYSHQKFFLPIEAKYHTPLLPDSQLKTENEVDFLGEQPQKYALQKVYISFSYKRNMKPGDFLVLYRKGTTPGRKAYESVISTIGIIDEIAYDFKNKEEFLKYCENRTVFSSEELEDFWRTKRNSLLVIKFIYVKSLSKRLNLSYLWNSGIVAQNNGPRPFDLISDSDFDSILNDSNTEIYVVR
;
A
#
# COMPACT_ATOMS: atom_id res chain seq x y z
N MET A 1 15.93 8.41 16.51
CA MET A 1 14.89 8.86 17.48
C MET A 1 14.94 7.98 18.73
N ARG A 2 14.58 8.51 19.89
CA ARG A 2 14.68 7.84 21.20
C ARG A 2 13.29 7.54 21.76
N ALA A 3 12.98 6.27 21.96
CA ALA A 3 11.71 5.80 22.53
C ALA A 3 11.89 5.42 23.99
N LEU A 4 11.31 6.19 24.91
CA LEU A 4 11.32 5.90 26.33
C LEU A 4 10.22 4.88 26.62
N LEU A 5 10.61 3.74 27.18
CA LEU A 5 9.70 2.64 27.51
C LEU A 5 9.32 2.69 28.99
N ASP A 6 8.02 2.72 29.24
CA ASP A 6 7.48 2.60 30.60
C ASP A 6 7.76 1.22 31.18
N THR A 7 7.86 1.11 32.50
CA THR A 7 8.16 -0.12 33.23
C THR A 7 7.24 -1.29 32.81
N ASN A 8 5.95 -1.04 32.66
CA ASN A 8 4.97 -2.05 32.24
C ASN A 8 5.29 -2.64 30.86
N ILE A 9 5.79 -1.82 29.92
CA ILE A 9 6.18 -2.28 28.58
C ILE A 9 7.36 -3.22 28.66
N VAL A 10 8.38 -2.88 29.49
CA VAL A 10 9.55 -3.72 29.71
C VAL A 10 9.16 -5.03 30.39
N ILE A 11 8.34 -4.98 31.45
CA ILE A 11 7.84 -6.19 32.15
C ILE A 11 7.11 -7.11 31.17
N HIS A 12 6.21 -6.58 30.34
CA HIS A 12 5.47 -7.38 29.37
C HIS A 12 6.37 -8.01 28.31
N ARG A 13 7.43 -7.33 27.89
CA ARG A 13 8.41 -7.84 26.92
C ARG A 13 9.22 -8.98 27.49
N GLU A 14 9.66 -8.83 28.74
CA GLU A 14 10.59 -9.74 29.38
C GLU A 14 9.91 -10.92 30.12
N ASN A 15 8.57 -10.90 30.22
CA ASN A 15 7.82 -11.97 30.86
C ASN A 15 7.74 -13.21 29.96
N VAL A 16 8.31 -14.32 30.43
CA VAL A 16 8.40 -15.59 29.70
C VAL A 16 7.03 -16.27 29.47
N LYS A 17 6.00 -15.90 30.24
CA LYS A 17 4.69 -16.58 30.22
C LYS A 17 3.63 -15.91 29.34
N ALA A 18 3.85 -14.69 28.87
CA ALA A 18 2.85 -13.94 28.11
C ALA A 18 3.34 -13.65 26.69
N THR A 19 2.95 -14.47 25.75
CA THR A 19 3.03 -14.14 24.31
C THR A 19 1.97 -13.10 23.96
N ASN A 20 2.24 -11.83 24.28
CA ASN A 20 1.44 -10.73 23.74
C ASN A 20 1.97 -10.38 22.35
N LEU A 21 1.22 -10.76 21.33
CA LEU A 21 1.58 -10.53 19.92
C LEU A 21 1.92 -9.05 19.66
N SER A 22 1.18 -8.12 20.29
CA SER A 22 1.36 -6.68 20.13
C SER A 22 2.72 -6.19 20.65
N ILE A 23 3.26 -6.80 21.70
CA ILE A 23 4.61 -6.46 22.21
C ILE A 23 5.68 -6.85 21.19
N GLY A 24 5.59 -8.04 20.59
CA GLY A 24 6.50 -8.46 19.52
C GLY A 24 6.49 -7.50 18.33
N GLN A 25 5.29 -7.07 17.93
CA GLN A 25 5.12 -6.10 16.84
C GLN A 25 5.65 -4.70 17.20
N LEU A 26 5.45 -4.23 18.43
CA LEU A 26 6.01 -2.96 18.92
C LEU A 26 7.53 -2.94 18.75
N PHE A 27 8.22 -3.98 19.29
CA PHE A 27 9.67 -4.04 19.23
C PHE A 27 10.20 -4.20 17.81
N HIS A 28 9.53 -5.01 16.98
CA HIS A 28 9.83 -5.10 15.56
C HIS A 28 9.80 -3.71 14.88
N TRP A 29 8.75 -2.93 15.11
CA TRP A 29 8.63 -1.61 14.51
C TRP A 29 9.61 -0.58 15.07
N LEU A 30 9.94 -0.65 16.37
CA LEU A 30 10.98 0.19 16.95
C LEU A 30 12.34 -0.10 16.31
N ASP A 31 12.65 -1.38 16.01
CA ASP A 31 13.88 -1.78 15.34
C ASP A 31 13.90 -1.36 13.86
N VAL A 32 12.85 -1.63 13.12
CA VAL A 32 12.72 -1.29 11.68
C VAL A 32 12.82 0.23 11.46
N LEU A 33 12.24 1.02 12.37
CA LEU A 33 12.30 2.49 12.31
C LEU A 33 13.52 3.09 13.01
N HIS A 34 14.46 2.25 13.44
CA HIS A 34 15.72 2.65 14.09
C HIS A 34 15.52 3.53 15.32
N TYR A 35 14.50 3.22 16.16
CA TYR A 35 14.35 3.85 17.45
C TYR A 35 15.35 3.27 18.45
N GLU A 36 16.09 4.14 19.11
CA GLU A 36 16.88 3.78 20.30
C GLU A 36 15.89 3.53 21.46
N LYS A 37 15.85 2.30 21.96
CA LYS A 37 14.99 1.89 23.07
C LYS A 37 15.64 2.26 24.39
N ILE A 38 15.13 3.31 25.03
CA ILE A 38 15.69 3.84 26.27
C ILE A 38 14.81 3.51 27.48
N ILE A 39 15.46 3.23 28.61
CA ILE A 39 14.80 3.01 29.91
C ILE A 39 15.33 3.97 30.96
N HIS A 40 14.42 4.38 31.85
CA HIS A 40 14.76 5.31 32.91
C HIS A 40 15.39 4.61 34.12
N PRO A 41 16.29 5.27 34.92
CA PRO A 41 16.85 4.67 36.12
C PRO A 41 15.79 4.20 37.13
N TYR A 42 14.67 4.90 37.24
CA TYR A 42 13.56 4.49 38.12
C TYR A 42 12.90 3.18 37.64
N THR A 43 12.76 2.98 36.35
CA THR A 43 12.31 1.72 35.75
C THR A 43 13.24 0.56 36.13
N VAL A 44 14.55 0.76 36.05
CA VAL A 44 15.53 -0.25 36.45
C VAL A 44 15.41 -0.58 37.93
N ASN A 45 15.26 0.44 38.79
CA ASN A 45 15.10 0.23 40.23
C ASN A 45 13.80 -0.48 40.58
N GLU A 46 12.70 -0.17 39.88
CA GLU A 46 11.40 -0.83 40.08
C GLU A 46 11.47 -2.32 39.70
N LEU A 47 12.09 -2.66 38.56
CA LEU A 47 12.28 -4.03 38.13
C LEU A 47 13.12 -4.85 39.12
N ARG A 48 14.11 -4.23 39.78
CA ARG A 48 14.96 -4.89 40.78
C ARG A 48 14.26 -5.10 42.11
N LYS A 49 13.30 -4.25 42.50
CA LYS A 49 12.55 -4.38 43.78
C LYS A 49 11.73 -5.68 43.89
N TYR A 50 11.27 -6.21 42.79
CA TYR A 50 10.32 -7.34 42.74
C TYR A 50 10.96 -8.67 42.32
N SER A 51 12.29 -8.78 42.28
CA SER A 51 12.96 -9.97 41.81
C SER A 51 13.87 -10.61 42.87
N SER A 52 13.89 -11.96 42.94
CA SER A 52 14.89 -12.70 43.73
C SER A 52 16.29 -12.56 43.08
N GLU A 53 17.37 -12.83 43.83
CA GLU A 53 18.75 -12.68 43.33
C GLU A 53 19.01 -13.42 42.00
N GLN A 54 18.41 -14.63 41.84
CA GLN A 54 18.53 -15.40 40.59
C GLN A 54 17.80 -14.76 39.42
N ILE A 55 16.68 -14.10 39.68
CA ILE A 55 15.90 -13.37 38.67
C ILE A 55 16.58 -12.03 38.33
N GLN A 56 17.27 -11.41 39.28
CA GLN A 56 18.01 -10.15 39.03
C GLN A 56 19.12 -10.32 37.99
N ALA A 57 19.91 -11.39 38.07
CA ALA A 57 20.96 -11.68 37.08
C ALA A 57 20.37 -11.86 35.67
N LEU A 58 19.20 -12.50 35.56
CA LEU A 58 18.46 -12.67 34.30
C LEU A 58 17.94 -11.31 33.77
N TYR A 59 17.41 -10.47 34.65
CA TYR A 59 16.96 -9.12 34.27
C TYR A 59 18.14 -8.24 33.86
N ASP A 60 19.26 -8.27 34.53
CA ASP A 60 20.44 -7.48 34.16
C ASP A 60 20.95 -7.85 32.75
N ALA A 61 20.96 -9.15 32.41
CA ALA A 61 21.28 -9.61 31.06
C ALA A 61 20.27 -9.12 30.00
N LYS A 62 18.98 -9.14 30.32
CA LYS A 62 17.92 -8.66 29.42
C LYS A 62 17.91 -7.15 29.29
N LEU A 63 18.16 -6.40 30.36
CA LEU A 63 18.23 -4.96 30.37
C LEU A 63 19.45 -4.43 29.59
N ALA A 64 20.46 -5.24 29.32
CA ALA A 64 21.57 -4.88 28.43
C ALA A 64 21.14 -4.64 26.98
N ALA A 65 19.94 -5.09 26.58
CA ALA A 65 19.37 -4.81 25.24
C ALA A 65 18.77 -3.40 25.12
N TYR A 66 18.70 -2.64 26.21
CA TYR A 66 18.14 -1.29 26.25
C TYR A 66 19.23 -0.27 26.59
N THR A 67 19.13 0.92 26.02
CA THR A 67 19.97 2.04 26.46
C THR A 67 19.44 2.59 27.78
N GLN A 68 20.21 2.48 28.85
CA GLN A 68 19.86 3.03 30.16
C GLN A 68 20.23 4.51 30.24
N MET A 69 19.31 5.36 30.66
CA MET A 69 19.61 6.76 30.94
C MET A 69 20.55 6.84 32.14
N LYS A 70 21.66 7.61 32.02
CA LYS A 70 22.71 7.69 33.04
C LYS A 70 22.36 8.57 34.23
N SER A 71 21.36 9.42 34.09
CA SER A 71 20.95 10.41 35.10
C SER A 71 19.50 10.72 35.00
N VAL A 72 18.95 11.21 36.11
CA VAL A 72 17.56 11.71 36.22
C VAL A 72 17.59 13.21 36.05
N ALA A 73 16.74 13.77 35.18
CA ALA A 73 16.66 15.22 35.00
C ALA A 73 15.95 15.88 36.19
N ILE A 74 16.39 17.06 36.57
CA ILE A 74 15.79 17.85 37.65
C ILE A 74 14.57 18.58 37.09
N GLN A 75 13.37 18.27 37.61
CA GLN A 75 12.12 18.87 37.16
C GLN A 75 12.10 20.39 37.39
N SER A 76 11.76 21.13 36.35
CA SER A 76 11.61 22.59 36.43
C SER A 76 10.36 22.99 37.21
N SER A 77 10.39 24.21 37.77
CA SER A 77 9.25 24.81 38.48
C SER A 77 8.02 24.94 37.55
N ASP A 78 8.26 25.27 36.28
CA ASP A 78 7.17 25.48 35.32
C ASP A 78 6.49 24.15 34.95
N PHE A 79 7.26 23.06 34.79
CA PHE A 79 6.70 21.72 34.59
C PHE A 79 5.78 21.32 35.75
N LYS A 80 6.22 21.55 37.01
CA LYS A 80 5.46 21.24 38.22
C LYS A 80 4.17 22.06 38.30
N LYS A 81 4.20 23.34 37.93
CA LYS A 81 3.02 24.21 37.86
C LYS A 81 2.02 23.76 36.79
N LEU A 82 2.51 23.38 35.60
CA LEU A 82 1.64 22.91 34.49
C LEU A 82 0.93 21.58 34.82
N LEU A 83 1.59 20.68 35.54
CA LEU A 83 1.01 19.42 35.98
C LEU A 83 -0.12 19.65 37.01
N ASP A 84 -0.01 20.69 37.85
CA ASP A 84 -0.94 21.01 38.92
C ASP A 84 -1.37 19.75 39.72
N ASP A 85 -0.44 18.87 40.00
CA ASP A 85 -0.67 17.59 40.63
C ASP A 85 0.46 17.25 41.59
N THR A 86 0.11 17.13 42.89
CA THR A 86 1.06 16.65 43.88
C THR A 86 1.10 15.12 43.84
N PRO A 87 2.25 14.50 43.60
CA PRO A 87 2.35 13.03 43.56
C PRO A 87 1.86 12.42 44.88
N LYS A 88 0.94 11.46 44.79
CA LYS A 88 0.36 10.78 45.97
C LYS A 88 0.98 9.41 46.23
N THR A 89 1.64 8.86 45.23
CA THR A 89 2.25 7.52 45.28
C THR A 89 3.63 7.56 44.63
N ASP A 90 4.47 6.55 44.92
CA ASP A 90 5.78 6.36 44.26
C ASP A 90 5.62 6.24 42.74
N ASN A 91 4.55 5.59 42.26
CA ASN A 91 4.26 5.47 40.83
C ASN A 91 3.97 6.84 40.20
N ASP A 92 3.24 7.73 40.87
CA ASP A 92 3.00 9.09 40.37
C ASP A 92 4.30 9.88 40.23
N ILE A 93 5.30 9.63 41.10
CA ILE A 93 6.62 10.26 41.01
C ILE A 93 7.37 9.76 39.80
N ILE A 94 7.32 8.45 39.55
CA ILE A 94 7.97 7.81 38.38
C ILE A 94 7.33 8.33 37.09
N ASP A 95 5.99 8.29 36.98
CA ASP A 95 5.24 8.76 35.83
C ASP A 95 5.55 10.23 35.50
N ASN A 96 5.55 11.09 36.51
CA ASN A 96 5.86 12.51 36.35
C ASN A 96 7.30 12.69 35.88
N GLN A 97 8.22 11.85 36.32
CA GLN A 97 9.62 11.92 35.89
C GLN A 97 9.78 11.47 34.44
N LEU A 98 9.15 10.37 34.03
CA LEU A 98 9.15 9.92 32.63
C LEU A 98 8.58 10.99 31.70
N LEU A 99 7.47 11.62 32.08
CA LEU A 99 6.89 12.74 31.32
C LEU A 99 7.83 13.95 31.26
N PHE A 100 8.60 14.22 32.34
CA PHE A 100 9.57 15.29 32.32
C PHE A 100 10.74 15.03 31.38
N GLU A 101 11.24 13.78 31.29
CA GLU A 101 12.28 13.39 30.32
C GLU A 101 11.83 13.65 28.87
N LEU A 102 10.54 13.40 28.57
CA LEU A 102 9.95 13.73 27.27
C LEU A 102 9.77 15.25 27.09
N TYR A 103 9.29 15.95 28.11
CA TYR A 103 9.03 17.39 28.10
C TYR A 103 10.31 18.20 27.84
N CYS A 104 11.43 17.82 28.47
CA CYS A 104 12.73 18.47 28.27
C CYS A 104 13.51 17.96 27.03
N GLY A 105 12.93 17.07 26.23
CA GLY A 105 13.51 16.63 24.96
C GLY A 105 14.60 15.55 25.08
N ARG A 106 14.73 14.88 26.26
CA ARG A 106 15.67 13.76 26.43
C ARG A 106 15.14 12.44 25.85
N ALA A 107 13.87 12.39 25.52
CA ALA A 107 13.22 11.36 24.73
C ALA A 107 12.39 12.03 23.63
N ASP A 108 12.18 11.32 22.51
CA ASP A 108 11.34 11.80 21.41
C ASP A 108 9.89 11.33 21.55
N ILE A 109 9.70 10.11 22.08
CA ILE A 109 8.40 9.52 22.36
C ILE A 109 8.41 8.71 23.67
N ILE A 110 7.24 8.51 24.24
CA ILE A 110 7.01 7.53 25.33
C ILE A 110 6.02 6.48 24.86
N ILE A 111 6.32 5.20 25.18
CA ILE A 111 5.38 4.08 25.02
C ILE A 111 4.88 3.67 26.40
N THR A 112 3.57 3.81 26.65
CA THR A 112 2.93 3.43 27.92
C THR A 112 1.47 3.03 27.73
N GLU A 113 1.00 2.05 28.53
CA GLU A 113 -0.42 1.72 28.61
C GLU A 113 -1.12 2.52 29.74
N ASP A 114 -0.39 3.29 30.56
CA ASP A 114 -0.98 4.00 31.67
C ASP A 114 -1.88 5.16 31.21
N ARG A 115 -3.16 5.11 31.63
CA ARG A 115 -4.15 6.12 31.29
C ARG A 115 -3.89 7.46 31.99
N LYS A 116 -3.40 7.44 33.24
CA LYS A 116 -3.16 8.67 34.02
C LYS A 116 -1.98 9.43 33.40
N MET A 117 -0.91 8.73 33.04
CA MET A 117 0.23 9.33 32.34
C MET A 117 -0.21 10.04 31.06
N ARG A 118 -1.08 9.42 30.25
CA ARG A 118 -1.61 10.04 29.03
C ARG A 118 -2.48 11.28 29.28
N ILE A 119 -3.26 11.27 30.36
CA ILE A 119 -4.03 12.47 30.77
C ILE A 119 -3.10 13.61 31.20
N LYS A 120 -2.05 13.31 31.96
CA LYS A 120 -1.02 14.28 32.35
C LYS A 120 -0.30 14.86 31.11
N ALA A 121 0.03 14.01 30.13
CA ALA A 121 0.63 14.44 28.88
C ALA A 121 -0.26 15.42 28.08
N GLN A 122 -1.59 15.29 28.15
CA GLN A 122 -2.52 16.26 27.54
C GLN A 122 -2.42 17.64 28.21
N LYS A 123 -2.36 17.69 29.55
CA LYS A 123 -2.17 18.95 30.28
C LYS A 123 -0.86 19.64 29.94
N LEU A 124 0.19 18.85 29.69
CA LEU A 124 1.52 19.34 29.30
C LEU A 124 1.65 19.70 27.81
N GLY A 125 0.61 19.48 27.00
CA GLY A 125 0.67 19.74 25.55
C GLY A 125 1.55 18.76 24.76
N ILE A 126 1.98 17.63 25.35
CA ILE A 126 2.90 16.64 24.74
C ILE A 126 2.23 15.30 24.44
N ALA A 127 0.90 15.24 24.47
CA ALA A 127 0.14 14.00 24.24
C ALA A 127 0.43 13.34 22.87
N TYR A 128 0.78 14.13 21.86
CA TYR A 128 1.12 13.64 20.53
C TYR A 128 2.42 12.83 20.46
N LYS A 129 3.22 12.84 21.53
CA LYS A 129 4.46 12.07 21.70
C LYS A 129 4.29 10.86 22.64
N VAL A 130 3.09 10.66 23.21
CA VAL A 130 2.82 9.57 24.17
C VAL A 130 1.89 8.55 23.54
N PHE A 131 2.35 7.34 23.34
CA PHE A 131 1.65 6.30 22.60
C PHE A 131 1.36 5.08 23.47
N THR A 132 0.19 4.46 23.24
CA THR A 132 -0.01 3.06 23.61
C THR A 132 0.69 2.16 22.61
N ILE A 133 0.90 0.89 22.93
CA ILE A 133 1.46 -0.11 22.01
C ILE A 133 0.69 -0.08 20.67
N ASN A 134 -0.64 -0.18 20.74
CA ASN A 134 -1.47 -0.20 19.54
C ASN A 134 -1.44 1.15 18.79
N ALA A 135 -1.42 2.27 19.49
CA ALA A 135 -1.35 3.58 18.85
C ALA A 135 -0.01 3.78 18.11
N PHE A 136 1.10 3.32 18.69
CA PHE A 136 2.40 3.37 18.02
C PHE A 136 2.46 2.44 16.80
N ILE A 137 1.99 1.19 16.93
CA ILE A 137 1.93 0.25 15.80
C ILE A 137 1.07 0.84 14.67
N THR A 138 -0.10 1.38 15.00
CA THR A 138 -0.99 2.03 14.02
C THR A 138 -0.29 3.17 13.29
N LYS A 139 0.40 4.03 14.05
CA LYS A 139 1.19 5.14 13.47
C LYS A 139 2.30 4.62 12.57
N ALA A 140 3.12 3.70 13.08
CA ALA A 140 4.28 3.17 12.37
C ALA A 140 3.88 2.48 11.05
N THR A 141 2.82 1.65 11.09
CA THR A 141 2.30 0.96 9.90
C THR A 141 1.62 1.91 8.92
N ALA A 142 0.91 2.92 9.41
CA ALA A 142 0.25 3.91 8.55
C ALA A 142 1.26 4.80 7.82
N GLU A 143 2.34 5.18 8.49
CA GLU A 143 3.36 6.07 7.93
C GLU A 143 4.37 5.34 7.02
N ASN A 144 4.56 4.02 7.20
CA ASN A 144 5.58 3.25 6.48
C ASN A 144 5.01 1.97 5.84
N PRO A 145 4.07 2.08 4.90
CA PRO A 145 3.44 0.92 4.26
C PRO A 145 4.42 0.06 3.46
N ASP A 146 5.45 0.66 2.87
CA ASP A 146 6.45 -0.07 2.06
C ASP A 146 7.33 -1.03 2.88
N LEU A 147 7.44 -0.79 4.20
CA LEU A 147 8.16 -1.68 5.13
C LEU A 147 7.28 -2.87 5.60
N ILE A 148 6.06 -2.98 5.10
CA ILE A 148 5.14 -4.06 5.44
C ILE A 148 5.26 -5.16 4.39
N GLU A 149 5.70 -6.35 4.78
CA GLU A 149 5.58 -7.53 3.94
C GLU A 149 4.11 -7.93 3.81
N TYR A 150 3.51 -7.64 2.66
CA TYR A 150 2.14 -8.05 2.36
C TYR A 150 2.12 -9.52 1.92
N LYS A 151 1.60 -10.39 2.76
CA LYS A 151 1.39 -11.81 2.43
C LYS A 151 0.22 -12.05 1.44
N PHE A 152 -0.58 -11.03 1.14
CA PHE A 152 -1.86 -11.17 0.43
C PHE A 152 -1.83 -10.95 -1.09
N LEU A 153 -0.81 -10.32 -1.63
CA LEU A 153 -0.70 -10.18 -3.07
C LEU A 153 0.15 -11.32 -3.60
N SER A 154 -0.52 -12.30 -4.15
CA SER A 154 0.05 -13.59 -4.56
C SER A 154 1.04 -13.53 -5.73
N VAL A 155 1.41 -12.34 -6.21
CA VAL A 155 2.45 -12.21 -7.24
C VAL A 155 3.78 -11.91 -6.56
N ARG A 156 4.72 -12.84 -6.66
CA ARG A 156 6.07 -12.73 -6.08
C ARG A 156 7.11 -12.89 -7.18
N LYS A 157 8.30 -12.33 -6.94
CA LYS A 157 9.47 -12.67 -7.72
C LYS A 157 10.01 -14.02 -7.27
N GLU A 158 10.18 -14.92 -8.20
CA GLU A 158 10.78 -16.23 -8.00
C GLU A 158 11.90 -16.44 -9.02
N VAL A 159 13.01 -17.05 -8.60
CA VAL A 159 14.11 -17.40 -9.50
C VAL A 159 13.65 -18.58 -10.37
N PHE A 160 13.94 -18.54 -11.67
CA PHE A 160 13.56 -19.63 -12.59
C PHE A 160 13.99 -21.01 -12.11
N GLY A 161 15.19 -21.12 -11.50
CA GLY A 161 15.71 -22.37 -10.96
C GLY A 161 14.89 -23.00 -9.82
N LYS A 162 13.96 -22.25 -9.21
CA LYS A 162 13.03 -22.75 -8.19
C LYS A 162 11.66 -23.13 -8.74
N ILE A 163 11.43 -22.92 -10.03
CA ILE A 163 10.14 -23.17 -10.68
C ILE A 163 10.26 -24.44 -11.52
N ASP A 164 9.37 -25.40 -11.27
CA ASP A 164 9.33 -26.64 -12.06
C ASP A 164 8.79 -26.35 -13.47
N VAL A 165 9.68 -26.40 -14.46
CA VAL A 165 9.35 -26.23 -15.89
C VAL A 165 8.42 -27.32 -16.43
N LYS A 166 8.36 -28.50 -15.75
CA LYS A 166 7.48 -29.60 -16.13
C LYS A 166 6.07 -29.44 -15.61
N ASN A 167 5.81 -28.44 -14.77
CA ASN A 167 4.46 -28.12 -14.31
C ASN A 167 3.50 -27.97 -15.51
N ALA A 168 2.29 -28.51 -15.39
CA ALA A 168 1.26 -28.48 -16.43
C ALA A 168 0.92 -27.04 -16.90
N PHE A 169 1.10 -26.04 -16.03
CA PHE A 169 0.97 -24.62 -16.39
C PHE A 169 1.78 -24.25 -17.64
N PHE A 170 2.94 -24.87 -17.88
CA PHE A 170 3.82 -24.58 -19.01
C PHE A 170 3.58 -25.46 -20.26
N ASP A 171 2.60 -26.38 -20.25
CA ASP A 171 2.33 -27.28 -21.38
C ASP A 171 2.15 -26.52 -22.69
N THR A 172 1.32 -25.47 -22.66
CA THR A 172 1.05 -24.65 -23.86
C THR A 172 2.27 -23.94 -24.42
N PHE A 173 3.25 -23.61 -23.57
CA PHE A 173 4.53 -23.05 -24.05
C PHE A 173 5.44 -24.11 -24.63
N ARG A 174 5.49 -25.32 -24.04
CA ARG A 174 6.25 -26.44 -24.58
C ARG A 174 5.75 -26.85 -25.95
N GLU A 175 4.42 -26.82 -26.18
CA GLU A 175 3.80 -27.11 -27.49
C GLU A 175 4.09 -26.01 -28.52
N ALA A 176 4.01 -24.73 -28.11
CA ALA A 176 4.15 -23.59 -29.02
C ALA A 176 5.61 -23.30 -29.40
N TYR A 177 6.55 -23.54 -28.49
CA TYR A 177 7.95 -23.16 -28.66
C TYR A 177 8.88 -24.36 -28.48
N PRO A 178 9.30 -25.02 -29.59
CA PRO A 178 10.31 -26.07 -29.53
C PRO A 178 11.58 -25.58 -28.81
N GLY A 179 12.02 -26.31 -27.78
CA GLY A 179 13.19 -25.92 -26.97
C GLY A 179 12.89 -25.01 -25.79
N PHE A 180 11.61 -24.79 -25.43
CA PHE A 180 11.19 -23.98 -24.28
C PHE A 180 11.88 -24.41 -22.98
N GLU A 181 11.94 -25.70 -22.66
CA GLU A 181 12.59 -26.21 -21.45
C GLU A 181 14.10 -25.87 -21.40
N LYS A 182 14.80 -25.97 -22.55
CA LYS A 182 16.22 -25.61 -22.65
C LYS A 182 16.39 -24.08 -22.46
N TRP A 183 15.50 -23.29 -23.03
CA TRP A 183 15.50 -21.85 -22.86
C TRP A 183 15.21 -21.48 -21.38
N PHE A 184 14.23 -22.13 -20.75
CA PHE A 184 13.86 -21.92 -19.35
C PHE A 184 15.04 -22.25 -18.41
N SER A 185 15.69 -23.40 -18.63
CA SER A 185 16.84 -23.83 -17.83
C SER A 185 18.04 -22.88 -17.94
N LYS A 186 18.26 -22.24 -19.09
CA LYS A 186 19.32 -21.25 -19.27
C LYS A 186 19.11 -19.99 -18.42
N LYS A 187 17.89 -19.77 -17.91
CA LYS A 187 17.51 -18.61 -17.12
C LYS A 187 17.43 -18.89 -15.62
N CYS A 188 18.07 -19.97 -15.15
CA CYS A 188 17.95 -20.43 -13.76
C CYS A 188 18.23 -19.36 -12.71
N ASP A 189 19.09 -18.38 -12.99
CA ASP A 189 19.45 -17.29 -12.09
C ASP A 189 18.62 -16.00 -12.31
N GLU A 190 17.76 -15.98 -13.33
CA GLU A 190 16.88 -14.85 -13.61
C GLU A 190 15.57 -14.97 -12.81
N GLU A 191 14.88 -13.85 -12.66
CA GLU A 191 13.64 -13.76 -11.89
C GLU A 191 12.41 -13.63 -12.81
N ALA A 192 11.32 -14.27 -12.41
CA ALA A 192 10.00 -14.07 -12.97
C ALA A 192 9.00 -13.70 -11.89
N TYR A 193 7.91 -13.03 -12.27
CA TYR A 193 6.77 -12.77 -11.42
C TYR A 193 5.80 -13.95 -11.49
N VAL A 194 5.55 -14.58 -10.35
CA VAL A 194 4.70 -15.77 -10.25
C VAL A 194 3.56 -15.53 -9.29
N SER A 195 2.35 -15.89 -9.70
CA SER A 195 1.18 -15.94 -8.83
C SER A 195 0.84 -17.40 -8.53
N ARG A 196 0.60 -17.70 -7.25
CA ARG A 196 0.20 -19.02 -6.79
C ARG A 196 -1.05 -18.95 -5.93
N ASN A 197 -1.87 -20.00 -5.98
CA ASN A 197 -2.96 -20.17 -5.03
C ASN A 197 -2.46 -20.74 -3.69
N ASP A 198 -3.38 -20.92 -2.74
CA ASP A 198 -3.07 -21.47 -1.40
C ASP A 198 -2.53 -22.90 -1.43
N ARG A 199 -2.73 -23.63 -2.54
CA ARG A 199 -2.21 -24.99 -2.75
C ARG A 199 -0.82 -24.99 -3.41
N GLY A 200 -0.26 -23.80 -3.71
CA GLY A 200 1.03 -23.64 -4.37
C GLY A 200 0.98 -23.82 -5.91
N GLU A 201 -0.20 -24.01 -6.50
CA GLU A 201 -0.37 -24.13 -7.96
C GLU A 201 -0.13 -22.78 -8.64
N ILE A 202 0.53 -22.77 -9.79
CA ILE A 202 0.82 -21.55 -10.56
C ILE A 202 -0.46 -21.10 -11.26
N LEU A 203 -0.90 -19.86 -10.95
CA LEU A 203 -2.04 -19.21 -11.59
C LEU A 203 -1.66 -18.19 -12.63
N GLY A 204 -0.42 -17.68 -12.55
CA GLY A 204 0.08 -16.68 -13.48
C GLY A 204 1.60 -16.60 -13.48
N PHE A 205 2.16 -16.27 -14.62
CA PHE A 205 3.59 -16.17 -14.84
C PHE A 205 3.90 -15.02 -15.78
N LEU A 206 4.88 -14.18 -15.38
CA LEU A 206 5.35 -13.06 -16.20
C LEU A 206 6.88 -12.98 -16.11
N TYR A 207 7.54 -13.02 -17.27
CA TYR A 207 8.95 -12.75 -17.40
C TYR A 207 9.19 -11.49 -18.21
N LEU A 208 10.06 -10.60 -17.70
CA LEU A 208 10.40 -9.32 -18.31
C LEU A 208 11.90 -9.24 -18.59
N LYS A 209 12.26 -8.92 -19.84
CA LYS A 209 13.63 -8.69 -20.28
C LYS A 209 13.82 -7.25 -20.72
N THR A 210 14.86 -6.58 -20.24
CA THR A 210 15.31 -5.32 -20.86
C THR A 210 16.18 -5.68 -22.06
N GLU A 211 15.86 -5.13 -23.21
CA GLU A 211 16.64 -5.28 -24.46
C GLU A 211 17.32 -3.96 -24.77
N ASP A 212 18.57 -4.04 -25.23
CA ASP A 212 19.40 -2.90 -25.53
C ASP A 212 19.19 -2.39 -26.97
N GLU A 213 19.77 -1.25 -27.28
CA GLU A 213 19.64 -0.58 -28.58
C GLU A 213 20.16 -1.42 -29.76
N ASN A 214 21.10 -2.35 -29.48
CA ASN A 214 21.74 -3.20 -30.50
C ASN A 214 21.02 -4.54 -30.67
N GLU A 215 19.87 -4.78 -30.04
CA GLU A 215 19.11 -6.00 -30.22
C GLU A 215 18.65 -6.13 -31.68
N ASN A 216 18.73 -7.35 -32.19
CA ASN A 216 18.37 -7.64 -33.58
C ASN A 216 16.87 -7.92 -33.71
N TYR A 217 16.18 -7.11 -34.51
CA TYR A 217 14.75 -7.23 -34.80
C TYR A 217 14.44 -7.54 -36.27
N ASN A 218 15.35 -8.23 -36.99
CA ASN A 218 15.16 -8.57 -38.40
C ASN A 218 13.97 -9.50 -38.65
N ASP A 219 13.48 -10.13 -37.61
CA ASP A 219 12.30 -11.00 -37.59
C ASP A 219 10.99 -10.26 -37.37
N ILE A 220 11.02 -8.92 -37.13
CA ILE A 220 9.86 -8.06 -36.93
C ILE A 220 9.66 -7.11 -38.11
N SER A 221 8.45 -7.06 -38.65
CA SER A 221 8.05 -6.17 -39.72
C SER A 221 6.79 -5.35 -39.35
N PRO A 222 6.84 -3.98 -39.43
CA PRO A 222 8.02 -3.18 -39.74
C PRO A 222 9.09 -3.28 -38.66
N ALA A 223 10.35 -3.12 -39.06
CA ALA A 223 11.47 -3.22 -38.14
C ALA A 223 11.45 -2.12 -37.06
N PHE A 224 11.84 -2.49 -35.84
CA PHE A 224 11.98 -1.55 -34.75
C PHE A 224 13.17 -0.59 -34.98
N LYS A 225 13.00 0.67 -34.57
CA LYS A 225 14.13 1.60 -34.49
C LYS A 225 15.04 1.19 -33.33
N PRO A 226 16.37 1.41 -33.42
CA PRO A 226 17.29 1.18 -32.30
C PRO A 226 16.87 1.98 -31.05
N MET A 227 16.56 1.29 -29.97
CA MET A 227 16.31 1.88 -28.65
C MET A 227 16.19 0.77 -27.59
N ARG A 228 16.39 1.16 -26.32
CA ARG A 228 16.15 0.26 -25.19
C ARG A 228 14.65 0.02 -24.98
N ARG A 229 14.25 -1.23 -24.79
CA ARG A 229 12.84 -1.65 -24.63
C ARG A 229 12.64 -2.63 -23.50
N LEU A 230 11.43 -2.63 -22.95
CA LEU A 230 10.96 -3.71 -22.10
C LEU A 230 10.25 -4.74 -22.97
N LYS A 231 10.82 -5.95 -23.04
CA LYS A 231 10.16 -7.11 -23.65
C LYS A 231 9.36 -7.87 -22.61
N VAL A 232 8.10 -8.12 -22.89
CA VAL A 232 7.30 -9.12 -22.19
C VAL A 232 7.63 -10.47 -22.82
N GLY A 233 8.58 -11.20 -22.21
CA GLY A 233 9.16 -12.43 -22.81
C GLY A 233 8.28 -13.65 -22.65
N THR A 234 7.53 -13.73 -21.54
CA THR A 234 6.55 -14.79 -21.29
C THR A 234 5.46 -14.22 -20.40
N PHE A 235 4.20 -14.38 -20.80
CA PHE A 235 3.05 -13.92 -20.02
C PHE A 235 1.89 -14.90 -20.17
N LYS A 236 1.45 -15.50 -19.07
CA LYS A 236 0.28 -16.38 -19.04
C LYS A 236 -0.47 -16.23 -17.72
N VAL A 237 -1.79 -16.26 -17.79
CA VAL A 237 -2.70 -16.27 -16.63
C VAL A 237 -3.78 -17.32 -16.88
N GLU A 238 -3.90 -18.28 -15.96
CA GLU A 238 -4.94 -19.33 -16.02
C GLU A 238 -6.17 -19.01 -15.19
N ALA A 239 -6.05 -18.12 -14.18
CA ALA A 239 -7.13 -17.73 -13.30
C ALA A 239 -8.13 -16.80 -14.03
N SER A 240 -9.12 -17.36 -14.68
CA SER A 240 -10.23 -16.59 -15.27
C SER A 240 -11.15 -16.02 -14.17
N GLY A 241 -11.56 -14.76 -14.33
CA GLY A 241 -12.49 -14.09 -13.41
C GLY A 241 -11.85 -13.29 -12.28
N PHE A 242 -10.62 -13.54 -11.90
CA PHE A 242 -9.94 -12.90 -10.75
C PHE A 242 -9.22 -11.58 -11.09
N ARG A 243 -9.29 -11.08 -12.31
CA ARG A 243 -8.59 -9.84 -12.74
C ARG A 243 -7.06 -9.86 -12.54
N LEU A 244 -6.47 -11.04 -12.33
CA LEU A 244 -5.03 -11.21 -12.12
C LEU A 244 -4.20 -10.65 -13.29
N GLY A 245 -4.71 -10.72 -14.52
CA GLY A 245 -4.08 -10.10 -15.69
C GLY A 245 -3.86 -8.58 -15.54
N GLU A 246 -4.80 -7.85 -14.92
CA GLU A 246 -4.65 -6.41 -14.66
C GLU A 246 -3.51 -6.15 -13.67
N ARG A 247 -3.30 -7.03 -12.68
CA ARG A 247 -2.18 -6.94 -11.75
C ARG A 247 -0.84 -7.09 -12.46
N PHE A 248 -0.73 -8.01 -13.38
CA PHE A 248 0.49 -8.17 -14.19
C PHE A 248 0.73 -6.96 -15.12
N ILE A 249 -0.32 -6.35 -15.68
CA ILE A 249 -0.21 -5.11 -16.45
C ILE A 249 0.44 -4.01 -15.60
N LYS A 250 0.02 -3.85 -14.34
CA LYS A 250 0.64 -2.89 -13.41
C LYS A 250 2.13 -3.18 -13.22
N ILE A 251 2.48 -4.44 -12.99
CA ILE A 251 3.88 -4.87 -12.83
C ILE A 251 4.71 -4.57 -14.08
N ILE A 252 4.17 -4.79 -15.28
CA ILE A 252 4.83 -4.46 -16.55
C ILE A 252 5.12 -2.95 -16.61
N PHE A 253 4.13 -2.11 -16.32
CA PHE A 253 4.28 -0.66 -16.37
C PHE A 253 5.26 -0.15 -15.31
N ASP A 254 5.16 -0.63 -14.07
CA ASP A 254 6.08 -0.24 -13.00
C ASP A 254 7.52 -0.58 -13.35
N ASN A 255 7.78 -1.79 -13.88
CA ASN A 255 9.12 -2.16 -14.32
C ASN A 255 9.65 -1.29 -15.46
N ALA A 256 8.81 -0.88 -16.40
CA ALA A 256 9.24 0.00 -17.49
C ALA A 256 9.60 1.40 -16.96
N ILE A 257 8.81 1.93 -16.02
CA ILE A 257 9.06 3.23 -15.37
C ILE A 257 10.35 3.17 -14.54
N GLU A 258 10.49 2.17 -13.66
CA GLU A 258 11.67 2.00 -12.80
C GLU A 258 12.98 1.83 -13.59
N ARG A 259 12.90 1.18 -14.76
CA ARG A 259 14.06 0.99 -15.65
C ARG A 259 14.26 2.13 -16.65
N HIS A 260 13.45 3.20 -16.56
CA HIS A 260 13.46 4.37 -17.46
C HIS A 260 13.35 3.99 -18.94
N LEU A 261 12.46 3.05 -19.27
CA LEU A 261 12.22 2.59 -20.63
C LEU A 261 10.99 3.28 -21.22
N GLN A 262 11.09 3.71 -22.48
CA GLN A 262 10.02 4.47 -23.15
C GLN A 262 9.09 3.59 -23.98
N GLU A 263 9.45 2.35 -24.23
CA GLU A 263 8.66 1.42 -25.04
C GLU A 263 8.64 0.02 -24.44
N ILE A 264 7.44 -0.58 -24.42
CA ILE A 264 7.17 -1.94 -23.99
C ILE A 264 6.64 -2.69 -25.20
N TYR A 265 7.09 -3.92 -25.44
CA TYR A 265 6.49 -4.76 -26.47
C TYR A 265 6.27 -6.19 -26.02
N VAL A 266 5.32 -6.85 -26.69
CA VAL A 266 4.97 -8.25 -26.49
C VAL A 266 4.64 -8.87 -27.85
N THR A 267 4.99 -10.13 -28.03
CA THR A 267 4.65 -10.91 -29.23
C THR A 267 3.71 -12.04 -28.85
N LEU A 268 2.65 -12.26 -29.64
CA LEU A 268 1.59 -13.23 -29.36
C LEU A 268 1.18 -13.97 -30.62
N PHE A 269 1.06 -15.29 -30.54
CA PHE A 269 0.28 -16.05 -31.51
C PHE A 269 -1.22 -15.75 -31.30
N MET A 270 -2.02 -15.81 -32.37
CA MET A 270 -3.45 -15.57 -32.33
C MET A 270 -4.29 -16.84 -32.58
N ASP A 271 -3.68 -17.98 -32.38
CA ASP A 271 -4.22 -19.29 -32.68
C ASP A 271 -5.08 -19.92 -31.58
N ARG A 272 -5.08 -19.32 -30.36
CA ARG A 272 -5.81 -19.84 -29.19
C ARG A 272 -6.70 -18.77 -28.52
N PRO A 273 -7.84 -19.15 -27.94
CA PRO A 273 -8.75 -18.22 -27.27
C PRO A 273 -8.10 -17.45 -26.11
N GLU A 274 -7.18 -18.10 -25.34
CA GLU A 274 -6.48 -17.49 -24.21
C GLU A 274 -5.54 -16.37 -24.68
N LEU A 275 -4.90 -16.54 -25.83
CA LEU A 275 -4.00 -15.54 -26.42
C LEU A 275 -4.79 -14.37 -26.99
N LYS A 276 -6.01 -14.61 -27.54
CA LYS A 276 -6.94 -13.53 -27.93
C LYS A 276 -7.41 -12.74 -26.71
N ALA A 277 -7.72 -13.41 -25.60
CA ALA A 277 -8.10 -12.75 -24.36
C ALA A 277 -6.95 -11.89 -23.80
N LEU A 278 -5.69 -12.36 -23.91
CA LEU A 278 -4.51 -11.58 -23.54
C LEU A 278 -4.29 -10.39 -24.49
N TYR A 279 -4.47 -10.57 -25.78
CA TYR A 279 -4.43 -9.50 -26.79
C TYR A 279 -5.47 -8.42 -26.42
N ASP A 280 -6.73 -8.79 -26.17
CA ASP A 280 -7.81 -7.87 -25.82
C ASP A 280 -7.51 -7.15 -24.48
N LEU A 281 -6.89 -7.83 -23.52
CA LEU A 281 -6.44 -7.22 -22.28
C LEU A 281 -5.40 -6.13 -22.55
N LEU A 282 -4.36 -6.41 -23.31
CA LEU A 282 -3.29 -5.48 -23.65
C LEU A 282 -3.81 -4.27 -24.41
N VAL A 283 -4.66 -4.48 -25.42
CA VAL A 283 -5.27 -3.39 -26.21
C VAL A 283 -6.14 -2.48 -25.32
N ARG A 284 -6.93 -3.04 -24.40
CA ARG A 284 -7.70 -2.24 -23.44
C ARG A 284 -6.82 -1.38 -22.52
N TRP A 285 -5.54 -1.76 -22.32
CA TRP A 285 -4.54 -0.98 -21.58
C TRP A 285 -3.62 -0.15 -22.48
N GLY A 286 -4.03 0.07 -23.74
CA GLY A 286 -3.43 1.00 -24.68
C GLY A 286 -2.19 0.48 -25.41
N PHE A 287 -2.00 -0.83 -25.46
CA PHE A 287 -1.11 -1.41 -26.45
C PHE A 287 -1.76 -1.33 -27.84
N TYR A 288 -0.96 -1.09 -28.85
CA TYR A 288 -1.40 -1.04 -30.24
C TYR A 288 -0.57 -2.02 -31.10
N GLU A 289 -1.14 -2.47 -32.21
CA GLU A 289 -0.44 -3.32 -33.14
C GLU A 289 0.67 -2.53 -33.86
N HIS A 290 1.88 -3.03 -33.76
CA HIS A 290 3.04 -2.50 -34.48
C HIS A 290 3.23 -3.25 -35.81
N GLY A 291 3.02 -4.54 -35.81
CA GLY A 291 3.23 -5.40 -36.97
C GLY A 291 3.29 -6.88 -36.59
N ILE A 292 4.10 -7.63 -37.31
CA ILE A 292 4.24 -9.07 -37.15
C ILE A 292 5.71 -9.48 -36.92
N LYS A 293 5.87 -10.57 -36.17
CA LYS A 293 7.15 -11.26 -35.98
C LYS A 293 7.08 -12.64 -36.59
N GLN A 294 8.11 -13.03 -37.35
CA GLN A 294 8.24 -14.37 -37.91
C GLN A 294 8.98 -15.28 -36.92
N THR A 295 8.32 -16.33 -36.44
CA THR A 295 8.88 -17.31 -35.49
C THR A 295 8.62 -18.73 -35.99
N ASN A 296 9.67 -19.44 -36.40
CA ASN A 296 9.59 -20.82 -36.87
C ASN A 296 8.52 -21.03 -37.96
N GLY A 297 8.40 -20.10 -38.91
CA GLY A 297 7.41 -20.17 -39.99
C GLY A 297 5.97 -19.83 -39.61
N LYS A 298 5.75 -19.33 -38.38
CA LYS A 298 4.48 -18.81 -37.90
C LYS A 298 4.58 -17.32 -37.61
N GLU A 299 3.45 -16.63 -37.65
CA GLU A 299 3.35 -15.21 -37.38
C GLU A 299 2.86 -14.95 -35.94
N GLU A 300 3.60 -14.09 -35.23
CA GLU A 300 3.17 -13.52 -33.97
C GLU A 300 2.79 -12.04 -34.19
N VAL A 301 1.67 -11.59 -33.65
CA VAL A 301 1.32 -10.16 -33.61
C VAL A 301 2.25 -9.47 -32.61
N VAL A 302 2.80 -8.33 -33.01
CA VAL A 302 3.65 -7.48 -32.18
C VAL A 302 2.82 -6.33 -31.65
N LEU A 303 2.59 -6.30 -30.33
CA LEU A 303 1.92 -5.22 -29.64
C LEU A 303 2.93 -4.32 -28.93
N VAL A 304 2.73 -3.01 -29.02
CA VAL A 304 3.60 -1.99 -28.45
C VAL A 304 2.82 -1.03 -27.55
N LYS A 305 3.43 -0.63 -26.46
CA LYS A 305 2.96 0.48 -25.59
C LYS A 305 4.08 1.49 -25.44
N ARG A 306 3.78 2.78 -25.72
CA ARG A 306 4.72 3.89 -25.52
C ARG A 306 4.46 4.60 -24.22
N LEU A 307 5.51 4.91 -23.50
CA LEU A 307 5.51 5.72 -22.29
C LEU A 307 6.04 7.13 -22.57
N GLY A 308 5.65 8.09 -21.74
CA GLY A 308 6.07 9.49 -21.89
C GLY A 308 5.25 10.31 -22.88
N ILE A 309 4.15 9.77 -23.40
CA ILE A 309 3.26 10.47 -24.34
C ILE A 309 1.81 10.30 -23.86
N TYR A 310 1.15 11.40 -23.55
CA TYR A 310 -0.28 11.41 -23.31
C TYR A 310 -1.02 11.73 -24.62
N ASN A 311 -2.15 11.07 -24.85
CA ASN A 311 -2.96 11.26 -26.05
C ASN A 311 -4.42 11.51 -25.68
N ASP A 312 -4.92 12.71 -25.90
CA ASP A 312 -6.29 13.13 -25.56
C ASP A 312 -7.37 12.34 -26.28
N ALA A 313 -7.05 11.68 -27.40
CA ALA A 313 -7.99 10.82 -28.12
C ALA A 313 -8.21 9.45 -27.46
N LEU A 314 -7.37 9.08 -26.49
CA LEU A 314 -7.44 7.82 -25.75
C LEU A 314 -8.12 8.02 -24.40
N THR A 315 -8.76 6.95 -23.90
CA THR A 315 -9.32 6.95 -22.54
C THR A 315 -8.19 7.00 -21.50
N PRO A 316 -8.45 7.44 -20.25
CA PRO A 316 -7.46 7.39 -19.17
C PRO A 316 -6.84 6.01 -18.97
N LYS A 317 -7.63 4.95 -19.12
CA LYS A 317 -7.17 3.56 -19.06
C LYS A 317 -6.20 3.21 -20.20
N GLN A 318 -6.49 3.67 -21.41
CA GLN A 318 -5.60 3.45 -22.55
C GLN A 318 -4.33 4.31 -22.46
N ASN A 319 -4.40 5.50 -21.86
CA ASN A 319 -3.22 6.32 -21.58
C ASN A 319 -2.35 5.73 -20.47
N PHE A 320 -2.97 5.14 -19.43
CA PHE A 320 -2.23 4.64 -18.27
C PHE A 320 -1.01 3.77 -18.68
N PRO A 321 0.19 3.97 -18.11
CA PRO A 321 0.51 4.76 -16.93
C PRO A 321 0.89 6.24 -17.22
N ASN A 322 0.76 6.74 -18.45
CA ASN A 322 0.98 8.13 -18.77
C ASN A 322 -0.14 8.98 -18.15
N LEU A 323 0.18 9.80 -17.15
CA LEU A 323 -0.77 10.66 -16.45
C LEU A 323 -0.55 12.11 -16.86
N GLU A 324 -1.63 12.85 -17.11
CA GLU A 324 -1.59 14.28 -17.42
C GLU A 324 -1.79 15.09 -16.13
N TYR A 325 -0.78 15.89 -15.75
CA TYR A 325 -0.78 16.59 -14.46
C TYR A 325 -1.81 17.71 -14.36
N SER A 326 -2.20 18.31 -15.49
CA SER A 326 -3.13 19.45 -15.56
C SER A 326 -4.56 19.13 -15.12
N HIS A 327 -4.92 17.84 -15.03
CA HIS A 327 -6.21 17.40 -14.52
C HIS A 327 -6.46 17.80 -13.07
N GLN A 328 -7.73 17.98 -12.69
CA GLN A 328 -8.12 18.35 -11.33
C GLN A 328 -7.81 17.21 -10.33
N LYS A 329 -7.69 17.56 -9.05
CA LYS A 329 -7.37 16.65 -7.95
C LYS A 329 -8.48 16.72 -6.91
N PHE A 330 -9.00 15.57 -6.47
CA PHE A 330 -10.12 15.48 -5.55
C PHE A 330 -9.85 14.51 -4.40
N PHE A 331 -10.31 14.86 -3.21
CA PHE A 331 -10.38 13.90 -2.11
C PHE A 331 -11.47 12.85 -2.33
N LEU A 332 -11.15 11.60 -2.02
CA LEU A 332 -12.10 10.50 -2.01
C LEU A 332 -12.06 9.76 -0.66
N PRO A 333 -12.90 10.17 0.31
CA PRO A 333 -12.96 9.50 1.60
C PRO A 333 -13.63 8.13 1.50
N ILE A 334 -12.99 7.13 2.12
CA ILE A 334 -13.47 5.74 2.17
C ILE A 334 -13.55 5.30 3.63
N GLU A 335 -14.66 4.67 4.01
CA GLU A 335 -14.81 4.02 5.31
C GLU A 335 -13.80 2.88 5.46
N ALA A 336 -13.23 2.73 6.65
CA ALA A 336 -12.18 1.74 6.93
C ALA A 336 -12.56 0.32 6.47
N LYS A 337 -13.79 -0.13 6.74
CA LYS A 337 -14.29 -1.47 6.37
C LYS A 337 -14.30 -1.76 4.88
N TYR A 338 -14.36 -0.72 4.03
CA TYR A 338 -14.35 -0.85 2.57
C TYR A 338 -12.99 -0.56 1.95
N HIS A 339 -12.11 0.14 2.69
CA HIS A 339 -10.84 0.61 2.18
C HIS A 339 -9.92 -0.55 1.79
N THR A 340 -9.62 -1.44 2.73
CA THR A 340 -8.68 -2.55 2.51
C THR A 340 -9.20 -3.60 1.52
N PRO A 341 -10.49 -4.01 1.54
CA PRO A 341 -11.03 -4.86 0.48
C PRO A 341 -10.93 -4.24 -0.93
N LEU A 342 -11.06 -2.91 -1.05
CA LEU A 342 -10.96 -2.22 -2.33
C LEU A 342 -9.50 -2.00 -2.74
N LEU A 343 -8.63 -1.67 -1.78
CA LEU A 343 -7.25 -1.24 -1.97
C LEU A 343 -6.29 -2.08 -1.12
N PRO A 344 -6.11 -3.37 -1.42
CA PRO A 344 -5.28 -4.27 -0.62
C PRO A 344 -3.81 -3.82 -0.57
N ASP A 345 -3.31 -3.16 -1.62
CA ASP A 345 -1.96 -2.57 -1.65
C ASP A 345 -1.77 -1.40 -0.67
N SER A 346 -2.86 -0.91 -0.10
CA SER A 346 -2.87 0.20 0.87
C SER A 346 -3.36 -0.23 2.25
N GLN A 347 -3.37 -1.53 2.54
CA GLN A 347 -3.80 -2.09 3.82
C GLN A 347 -3.01 -1.52 5.01
N LEU A 348 -3.69 -1.39 6.15
CA LEU A 348 -3.08 -1.12 7.45
C LEU A 348 -2.90 -2.44 8.22
N LYS A 349 -1.72 -2.67 8.80
CA LYS A 349 -1.43 -3.88 9.60
C LYS A 349 -2.30 -4.08 10.85
N THR A 350 -3.02 -3.05 11.28
CA THR A 350 -3.98 -3.15 12.38
C THR A 350 -5.29 -3.84 12.00
N GLU A 351 -5.45 -4.16 10.73
CA GLU A 351 -6.59 -4.91 10.23
C GLU A 351 -6.26 -6.40 10.27
N ASN A 352 -7.12 -7.20 10.90
CA ASN A 352 -6.90 -8.64 11.08
C ASN A 352 -6.88 -9.34 9.72
N GLU A 353 -5.85 -10.16 9.50
CA GLU A 353 -5.69 -10.95 8.26
C GLU A 353 -6.89 -11.89 8.01
N VAL A 354 -7.53 -12.36 9.09
CA VAL A 354 -8.66 -13.31 9.03
C VAL A 354 -9.90 -12.71 8.36
N ASP A 355 -10.11 -11.40 8.47
CA ASP A 355 -11.27 -10.71 7.88
C ASP A 355 -11.18 -10.57 6.35
N PHE A 356 -10.02 -10.91 5.76
CA PHE A 356 -9.72 -10.71 4.33
C PHE A 356 -9.34 -12.00 3.60
N LEU A 357 -9.54 -13.17 4.22
CA LEU A 357 -9.34 -14.46 3.58
C LEU A 357 -10.39 -14.68 2.48
N GLY A 358 -9.95 -14.96 1.28
CA GLY A 358 -10.77 -15.30 0.13
C GLY A 358 -10.28 -14.65 -1.17
N GLU A 359 -10.34 -15.42 -2.24
CA GLU A 359 -10.05 -14.96 -3.60
C GLU A 359 -11.22 -14.09 -4.10
N GLN A 360 -11.09 -12.79 -3.97
CA GLN A 360 -12.09 -11.83 -4.44
C GLN A 360 -11.55 -11.06 -5.66
N PRO A 361 -12.26 -11.06 -6.80
CA PRO A 361 -11.77 -10.46 -8.04
C PRO A 361 -11.35 -9.00 -7.95
N GLN A 362 -12.07 -8.20 -7.14
CA GLN A 362 -11.76 -6.78 -6.97
C GLN A 362 -10.39 -6.53 -6.32
N LYS A 363 -9.81 -7.49 -5.60
CA LYS A 363 -8.48 -7.33 -4.99
C LYS A 363 -7.38 -7.16 -6.04
N TYR A 364 -7.46 -7.91 -7.13
CA TYR A 364 -6.46 -7.89 -8.20
C TYR A 364 -6.76 -6.85 -9.30
N ALA A 365 -8.00 -6.40 -9.39
CA ALA A 365 -8.41 -5.43 -10.39
C ALA A 365 -7.61 -4.12 -10.21
N LEU A 366 -7.01 -3.63 -11.27
CA LEU A 366 -6.35 -2.33 -11.30
C LEU A 366 -7.38 -1.20 -11.43
N GLN A 367 -8.42 -1.41 -12.23
CA GLN A 367 -9.59 -0.53 -12.30
C GLN A 367 -10.59 -0.93 -11.23
N LYS A 368 -10.94 -0.02 -10.34
CA LYS A 368 -11.84 -0.19 -9.18
C LYS A 368 -13.14 0.57 -9.39
N VAL A 369 -14.18 0.19 -8.66
CA VAL A 369 -15.46 0.90 -8.62
C VAL A 369 -15.69 1.50 -7.24
N TYR A 370 -15.99 2.79 -7.22
CA TYR A 370 -16.46 3.53 -6.06
C TYR A 370 -17.89 3.98 -6.30
N ILE A 371 -18.79 3.73 -5.34
CA ILE A 371 -20.19 4.14 -5.40
C ILE A 371 -20.40 5.28 -4.41
N SER A 372 -21.00 6.36 -4.89
CA SER A 372 -21.33 7.56 -4.12
C SER A 372 -22.79 7.94 -4.31
N PHE A 373 -23.34 8.62 -3.32
CA PHE A 373 -24.66 9.25 -3.39
C PHE A 373 -24.55 10.78 -3.39
N SER A 374 -23.36 11.31 -3.70
CA SER A 374 -23.12 12.74 -3.84
C SER A 374 -23.78 13.30 -5.09
N TYR A 375 -24.27 14.52 -5.00
CA TYR A 375 -24.78 15.28 -6.16
C TYR A 375 -23.70 16.08 -6.90
N LYS A 376 -22.44 16.05 -6.44
CA LYS A 376 -21.31 16.70 -7.15
C LYS A 376 -21.08 15.97 -8.49
N ARG A 377 -20.94 16.74 -9.57
CA ARG A 377 -20.77 16.26 -10.94
C ARG A 377 -19.66 17.00 -11.70
N ASN A 378 -18.74 17.63 -10.98
CA ASN A 378 -17.67 18.45 -11.54
C ASN A 378 -16.41 17.68 -11.93
N MET A 379 -16.37 16.36 -11.63
CA MET A 379 -15.24 15.50 -11.98
C MET A 379 -15.33 15.05 -13.44
N LYS A 380 -14.16 14.72 -14.01
CA LYS A 380 -13.99 14.24 -15.38
C LYS A 380 -13.07 13.03 -15.43
N PRO A 381 -13.14 12.18 -16.47
CA PRO A 381 -12.11 11.19 -16.75
C PRO A 381 -10.72 11.85 -16.84
N GLY A 382 -9.73 11.23 -16.26
CA GLY A 382 -8.35 11.75 -16.13
C GLY A 382 -8.08 12.47 -14.80
N ASP A 383 -9.08 13.00 -14.10
CA ASP A 383 -8.90 13.68 -12.82
C ASP A 383 -8.33 12.74 -11.76
N PHE A 384 -7.45 13.30 -10.90
CA PHE A 384 -6.83 12.55 -9.83
C PHE A 384 -7.76 12.37 -8.63
N LEU A 385 -7.65 11.23 -7.99
CA LEU A 385 -8.30 10.93 -6.73
C LEU A 385 -7.24 10.69 -5.64
N VAL A 386 -7.33 11.46 -4.57
CA VAL A 386 -6.55 11.29 -3.35
C VAL A 386 -7.42 10.55 -2.34
N LEU A 387 -7.18 9.24 -2.22
CA LEU A 387 -8.01 8.36 -1.41
C LEU A 387 -7.63 8.49 0.06
N TYR A 388 -8.65 8.80 0.86
CA TYR A 388 -8.53 9.07 2.29
C TYR A 388 -9.31 8.03 3.08
N ARG A 389 -8.59 7.19 3.85
CA ARG A 389 -9.19 6.21 4.75
C ARG A 389 -9.63 6.89 6.04
N LYS A 390 -10.90 6.76 6.39
CA LYS A 390 -11.44 7.29 7.63
C LYS A 390 -11.05 6.40 8.82
N GLY A 391 -10.63 7.01 9.91
CA GLY A 391 -10.41 6.33 11.18
C GLY A 391 -11.72 5.94 11.87
N THR A 392 -11.70 4.86 12.62
CA THR A 392 -12.89 4.26 13.26
C THR A 392 -13.04 4.64 14.72
N THR A 393 -11.95 4.92 15.43
CA THR A 393 -11.97 5.14 16.88
C THR A 393 -12.33 6.58 17.23
N PRO A 394 -13.40 6.81 17.98
CA PRO A 394 -13.72 8.14 18.49
C PRO A 394 -12.54 8.76 19.27
N GLY A 395 -12.25 10.03 19.04
CA GLY A 395 -11.13 10.75 19.67
C GLY A 395 -9.73 10.44 19.08
N ARG A 396 -9.60 9.46 18.18
CA ARG A 396 -8.32 9.11 17.53
C ARG A 396 -8.30 9.38 16.03
N LYS A 397 -9.37 9.91 15.47
CA LYS A 397 -9.49 10.13 14.00
C LYS A 397 -8.36 10.97 13.42
N ALA A 398 -7.81 11.90 14.20
CA ALA A 398 -6.67 12.74 13.78
C ALA A 398 -5.44 11.92 13.33
N TYR A 399 -5.23 10.76 13.92
CA TYR A 399 -4.05 9.92 13.67
C TYR A 399 -4.36 8.63 12.90
N GLU A 400 -5.59 8.10 13.04
CA GLU A 400 -6.01 6.87 12.36
C GLU A 400 -6.49 7.10 10.93
N SER A 401 -6.98 8.32 10.64
CA SER A 401 -7.40 8.68 9.30
C SER A 401 -6.21 9.12 8.49
N VAL A 402 -6.02 8.53 7.31
CA VAL A 402 -4.81 8.75 6.49
C VAL A 402 -5.15 8.87 5.00
N ILE A 403 -4.35 9.66 4.28
CA ILE A 403 -4.25 9.53 2.84
C ILE A 403 -3.46 8.25 2.54
N SER A 404 -4.00 7.39 1.69
CA SER A 404 -3.45 6.06 1.45
C SER A 404 -2.99 5.82 0.02
N THR A 405 -3.66 6.41 -0.95
CA THR A 405 -3.56 6.00 -2.36
C THR A 405 -3.82 7.17 -3.29
N ILE A 406 -3.13 7.19 -4.41
CA ILE A 406 -3.46 8.01 -5.58
C ILE A 406 -4.14 7.12 -6.62
N GLY A 407 -5.24 7.60 -7.17
CA GLY A 407 -5.96 7.02 -8.30
C GLY A 407 -6.24 8.07 -9.37
N ILE A 408 -6.73 7.64 -10.53
CA ILE A 408 -7.27 8.52 -11.58
C ILE A 408 -8.66 8.03 -11.98
N ILE A 409 -9.55 8.95 -12.28
CA ILE A 409 -10.88 8.64 -12.79
C ILE A 409 -10.75 8.12 -14.22
N ASP A 410 -11.35 6.96 -14.49
CA ASP A 410 -11.42 6.38 -15.84
C ASP A 410 -12.78 6.65 -16.47
N GLU A 411 -13.86 6.33 -15.75
CA GLU A 411 -15.23 6.51 -16.19
C GLU A 411 -16.12 7.01 -15.06
N ILE A 412 -17.15 7.79 -15.39
CA ILE A 412 -18.19 8.26 -14.47
C ILE A 412 -19.56 7.90 -15.05
N ALA A 413 -20.40 7.26 -14.25
CA ALA A 413 -21.77 6.93 -14.63
C ALA A 413 -22.77 7.28 -13.52
N TYR A 414 -23.93 7.84 -13.88
CA TYR A 414 -25.00 8.20 -12.96
C TYR A 414 -26.41 7.95 -13.51
N ASP A 415 -26.58 7.84 -14.83
CA ASP A 415 -27.87 7.63 -15.48
C ASP A 415 -27.99 6.22 -16.05
N PHE A 416 -28.20 5.22 -15.18
CA PHE A 416 -28.42 3.84 -15.60
C PHE A 416 -29.84 3.61 -16.04
N LYS A 417 -30.04 2.96 -17.18
CA LYS A 417 -31.36 2.67 -17.77
C LYS A 417 -32.16 1.66 -16.94
N ASN A 418 -31.46 0.67 -16.38
CA ASN A 418 -32.06 -0.41 -15.59
C ASN A 418 -31.07 -0.96 -14.56
N LYS A 419 -31.56 -1.85 -13.68
CA LYS A 419 -30.79 -2.49 -12.64
C LYS A 419 -29.64 -3.34 -13.21
N GLU A 420 -29.89 -4.06 -14.27
CA GLU A 420 -28.97 -4.99 -14.90
C GLU A 420 -27.75 -4.24 -15.45
N GLU A 421 -27.94 -3.08 -16.05
CA GLU A 421 -26.85 -2.20 -16.51
C GLU A 421 -25.98 -1.72 -15.34
N PHE A 422 -26.60 -1.28 -14.25
CA PHE A 422 -25.89 -0.87 -13.04
C PHE A 422 -25.09 -2.00 -12.42
N LEU A 423 -25.69 -3.19 -12.24
CA LEU A 423 -25.01 -4.35 -11.67
C LEU A 423 -23.83 -4.78 -12.54
N LYS A 424 -24.03 -4.87 -13.86
CA LYS A 424 -22.98 -5.21 -14.82
C LYS A 424 -21.82 -4.19 -14.80
N TYR A 425 -22.15 -2.89 -14.65
CA TYR A 425 -21.13 -1.83 -14.59
C TYR A 425 -20.23 -1.97 -13.35
N CYS A 426 -20.77 -2.45 -12.22
CA CYS A 426 -20.06 -2.66 -10.96
C CYS A 426 -19.36 -4.01 -10.85
N GLU A 427 -19.68 -4.97 -11.71
CA GLU A 427 -19.31 -6.38 -11.59
C GLU A 427 -17.79 -6.61 -11.44
N ASN A 428 -17.41 -7.40 -10.41
CA ASN A 428 -16.03 -7.81 -10.12
C ASN A 428 -15.03 -6.65 -9.87
N ARG A 429 -15.53 -5.44 -9.52
CA ARG A 429 -14.69 -4.25 -9.29
C ARG A 429 -15.04 -3.47 -8.02
N THR A 430 -16.15 -3.83 -7.39
CA THR A 430 -16.62 -3.22 -6.14
C THR A 430 -16.47 -4.17 -4.96
N VAL A 431 -16.49 -3.61 -3.75
CA VAL A 431 -16.49 -4.35 -2.48
C VAL A 431 -17.89 -4.75 -2.00
N PHE A 432 -18.92 -4.25 -2.67
CA PHE A 432 -20.31 -4.50 -2.30
C PHE A 432 -20.80 -5.82 -2.86
N SER A 433 -21.61 -6.54 -2.08
CA SER A 433 -22.29 -7.74 -2.51
C SER A 433 -23.39 -7.43 -3.54
N SER A 434 -23.88 -8.45 -4.23
CA SER A 434 -24.99 -8.29 -5.18
C SER A 434 -26.25 -7.76 -4.48
N GLU A 435 -26.53 -8.24 -3.25
CA GLU A 435 -27.67 -7.81 -2.43
C GLU A 435 -27.55 -6.33 -2.03
N GLU A 436 -26.35 -5.87 -1.63
CA GLU A 436 -26.11 -4.47 -1.31
C GLU A 436 -26.28 -3.58 -2.54
N LEU A 437 -25.79 -4.01 -3.70
CA LEU A 437 -25.97 -3.27 -4.97
C LEU A 437 -27.45 -3.18 -5.37
N GLU A 438 -28.21 -4.26 -5.21
CA GLU A 438 -29.66 -4.24 -5.46
C GLU A 438 -30.41 -3.31 -4.49
N ASP A 439 -30.00 -3.27 -3.23
CA ASP A 439 -30.55 -2.33 -2.25
C ASP A 439 -30.23 -0.88 -2.62
N PHE A 440 -29.00 -0.58 -3.07
CA PHE A 440 -28.64 0.76 -3.57
C PHE A 440 -29.50 1.17 -4.76
N TRP A 441 -29.73 0.26 -5.70
CA TRP A 441 -30.62 0.51 -6.83
C TRP A 441 -32.04 0.82 -6.37
N ARG A 442 -32.58 0.01 -5.46
CA ARG A 442 -33.93 0.16 -4.95
C ARG A 442 -34.13 1.47 -4.19
N THR A 443 -33.17 1.84 -3.33
CA THR A 443 -33.35 2.92 -2.34
C THR A 443 -32.70 4.24 -2.76
N LYS A 444 -31.67 4.23 -3.62
CA LYS A 444 -30.81 5.38 -3.92
C LYS A 444 -30.57 5.64 -5.40
N ARG A 445 -31.31 4.99 -6.32
CA ARG A 445 -31.05 5.07 -7.77
C ARG A 445 -30.94 6.50 -8.31
N ASN A 446 -31.73 7.43 -7.79
CA ASN A 446 -31.78 8.82 -8.27
C ASN A 446 -30.55 9.67 -7.83
N SER A 447 -29.78 9.19 -6.87
CA SER A 447 -28.54 9.84 -6.39
C SER A 447 -27.29 9.00 -6.67
N LEU A 448 -27.41 7.88 -7.38
CA LEU A 448 -26.28 7.05 -7.74
C LEU A 448 -25.25 7.82 -8.55
N LEU A 449 -24.02 7.71 -8.13
CA LEU A 449 -22.82 8.15 -8.84
C LEU A 449 -21.81 7.02 -8.74
N VAL A 450 -21.48 6.42 -9.87
CA VAL A 450 -20.52 5.32 -9.92
C VAL A 450 -19.29 5.80 -10.66
N ILE A 451 -18.14 5.71 -9.99
CA ILE A 451 -16.86 6.10 -10.54
C ILE A 451 -16.00 4.86 -10.71
N LYS A 452 -15.59 4.58 -11.94
CA LYS A 452 -14.47 3.67 -12.20
C LYS A 452 -13.19 4.47 -12.14
N PHE A 453 -12.27 4.04 -11.31
CA PHE A 453 -10.97 4.67 -11.19
C PHE A 453 -9.84 3.63 -11.29
N ILE A 454 -8.69 4.06 -11.75
CA ILE A 454 -7.49 3.24 -11.85
C ILE A 454 -6.61 3.52 -10.63
N TYR A 455 -6.19 2.47 -9.94
CA TYR A 455 -5.18 2.55 -8.91
C TYR A 455 -3.83 2.94 -9.52
N VAL A 456 -3.28 4.06 -9.09
CA VAL A 456 -1.96 4.53 -9.54
C VAL A 456 -0.87 4.03 -8.62
N LYS A 457 -0.90 4.46 -7.35
CA LYS A 457 0.14 4.12 -6.37
C LYS A 457 -0.36 4.31 -4.93
N SER A 458 0.07 3.45 -4.02
CA SER A 458 -0.02 3.70 -2.58
C SER A 458 1.01 4.75 -2.17
N LEU A 459 0.69 5.58 -1.19
CA LEU A 459 1.67 6.51 -0.64
C LEU A 459 2.76 5.73 0.09
N SER A 460 4.03 6.11 -0.14
CA SER A 460 5.19 5.49 0.52
C SER A 460 5.20 5.80 2.02
N LYS A 461 4.79 7.02 2.39
CA LYS A 461 4.51 7.42 3.77
C LYS A 461 3.09 7.99 3.83
N ARG A 462 2.24 7.43 4.68
CA ARG A 462 0.86 7.90 4.81
C ARG A 462 0.76 9.15 5.67
N LEU A 463 0.05 10.14 5.16
CA LEU A 463 -0.18 11.41 5.83
C LEU A 463 -1.52 11.34 6.57
N ASN A 464 -1.50 11.60 7.87
CA ASN A 464 -2.70 11.52 8.71
C ASN A 464 -3.51 12.83 8.70
N LEU A 465 -4.69 12.81 9.30
CA LEU A 465 -5.56 13.98 9.36
C LEU A 465 -4.93 15.15 10.14
N SER A 466 -4.12 14.86 11.17
CA SER A 466 -3.39 15.89 11.90
C SER A 466 -2.39 16.64 10.99
N TYR A 467 -1.73 15.92 10.07
CA TYR A 467 -0.89 16.55 9.06
C TYR A 467 -1.71 17.50 8.17
N LEU A 468 -2.89 17.05 7.67
CA LEU A 468 -3.75 17.88 6.81
C LEU A 468 -4.22 19.16 7.49
N TRP A 469 -4.45 19.12 8.78
CA TRP A 469 -4.77 20.31 9.58
C TRP A 469 -3.57 21.25 9.72
N ASN A 470 -2.41 20.69 10.06
CA ASN A 470 -1.20 21.48 10.32
C ASN A 470 -0.65 22.12 9.06
N SER A 471 -0.81 21.48 7.91
CA SER A 471 -0.43 22.02 6.59
C SER A 471 -1.46 22.99 6.00
N GLY A 472 -2.65 23.12 6.62
CA GLY A 472 -3.73 23.98 6.13
C GLY A 472 -4.51 23.42 4.92
N ILE A 473 -4.19 22.21 4.47
CA ILE A 473 -4.87 21.54 3.32
C ILE A 473 -6.35 21.28 3.67
N VAL A 474 -6.63 20.98 4.93
CA VAL A 474 -7.99 20.81 5.44
C VAL A 474 -8.16 21.69 6.68
N ALA A 475 -9.28 22.39 6.79
CA ALA A 475 -9.56 23.24 7.93
C ALA A 475 -9.59 22.43 9.25
N GLN A 476 -9.08 23.05 10.32
CA GLN A 476 -8.99 22.45 11.65
C GLN A 476 -10.33 21.83 12.09
N ASN A 477 -10.26 20.63 12.68
CA ASN A 477 -11.39 19.83 13.14
C ASN A 477 -12.34 19.29 12.06
N ASN A 478 -12.07 19.56 10.77
CA ASN A 478 -12.78 18.96 9.65
C ASN A 478 -12.00 17.76 9.07
N GLY A 479 -12.70 16.90 8.34
CA GLY A 479 -12.10 15.87 7.49
C GLY A 479 -12.39 16.14 6.01
N PRO A 480 -11.60 15.57 5.10
CA PRO A 480 -11.90 15.62 3.66
C PRO A 480 -13.31 15.12 3.37
N ARG A 481 -14.04 15.82 2.51
CA ARG A 481 -15.37 15.40 2.02
C ARG A 481 -15.25 14.81 0.62
N PRO A 482 -16.21 13.98 0.18
CA PRO A 482 -16.18 13.44 -1.17
C PRO A 482 -16.11 14.55 -2.22
N PHE A 483 -15.12 14.44 -3.08
CA PHE A 483 -14.87 15.35 -4.20
C PHE A 483 -14.61 16.81 -3.80
N ASP A 484 -14.03 17.04 -2.62
CA ASP A 484 -13.43 18.33 -2.32
C ASP A 484 -12.17 18.49 -3.19
N LEU A 485 -12.05 19.67 -3.80
CA LEU A 485 -10.94 20.02 -4.69
C LEU A 485 -9.65 20.19 -3.87
N ILE A 486 -8.55 19.73 -4.44
CA ILE A 486 -7.20 19.90 -3.92
C ILE A 486 -6.44 20.80 -4.90
N SER A 487 -5.76 21.83 -4.41
CA SER A 487 -4.92 22.67 -5.26
C SER A 487 -3.68 21.90 -5.75
N ASP A 488 -3.07 22.34 -6.84
CA ASP A 488 -1.83 21.74 -7.33
C ASP A 488 -0.71 21.80 -6.29
N SER A 489 -0.59 22.93 -5.58
CA SER A 489 0.39 23.10 -4.50
C SER A 489 0.17 22.16 -3.32
N ASP A 490 -1.10 21.90 -2.93
CA ASP A 490 -1.42 20.95 -1.87
C ASP A 490 -1.16 19.52 -2.32
N PHE A 491 -1.46 19.20 -3.57
CA PHE A 491 -1.19 17.88 -4.14
C PHE A 491 0.32 17.61 -4.21
N ASP A 492 1.12 18.57 -4.64
CA ASP A 492 2.58 18.49 -4.62
C ASP A 492 3.13 18.32 -3.20
N SER A 493 2.57 19.04 -2.22
CA SER A 493 2.92 18.86 -0.81
C SER A 493 2.61 17.44 -0.31
N ILE A 494 1.44 16.89 -0.69
CA ILE A 494 1.07 15.52 -0.35
C ILE A 494 2.06 14.52 -0.96
N LEU A 495 2.43 14.66 -2.22
CA LEU A 495 3.38 13.76 -2.87
C LEU A 495 4.79 13.86 -2.25
N ASN A 496 5.29 15.07 -2.04
CA ASN A 496 6.62 15.32 -1.48
C ASN A 496 6.73 14.81 -0.03
N ASP A 497 5.79 15.17 0.84
CA ASP A 497 5.83 14.82 2.26
C ASP A 497 5.54 13.34 2.52
N SER A 498 4.84 12.69 1.58
CA SER A 498 4.65 11.23 1.58
C SER A 498 5.79 10.48 0.89
N ASN A 499 6.79 11.18 0.35
CA ASN A 499 7.88 10.58 -0.43
C ASN A 499 7.37 9.65 -1.56
N THR A 500 6.31 10.12 -2.25
CA THR A 500 5.62 9.33 -3.28
C THR A 500 5.82 9.98 -4.64
N GLU A 501 6.44 9.25 -5.55
CA GLU A 501 6.58 9.65 -6.94
C GLU A 501 5.52 8.97 -7.80
N ILE A 502 4.85 9.73 -8.65
CA ILE A 502 3.94 9.24 -9.68
C ILE A 502 4.48 9.60 -11.07
N TYR A 503 4.20 8.74 -12.05
CA TYR A 503 4.66 8.95 -13.41
C TYR A 503 3.70 9.88 -14.14
N VAL A 504 4.11 11.14 -14.32
CA VAL A 504 3.32 12.17 -15.03
C VAL A 504 4.04 12.61 -16.31
N VAL A 505 3.27 12.80 -17.35
CA VAL A 505 3.71 13.40 -18.61
C VAL A 505 3.46 14.91 -18.49
N ARG A 506 4.49 15.70 -18.76
CA ARG A 506 4.44 17.17 -18.75
C ARG A 506 4.44 17.70 -20.16
#